data_175bed3de6b7c32e5866bdb9ec0228ef
#
_entry.id   175bed3de6b7c32e5866bdb9ec0228ef
#
_cell.length_a   1.000
_cell.length_b   1.000
_cell.length_c   1.000
_cell.angle_alpha   90.00
_cell.angle_beta   90.00
_cell.angle_gamma   90.00
#
_symmetry.space_group_name_H-M   'P 1'
#
loop_
_entity.id
_entity.type
_entity.pdbx_description
1 polymer ?
#
loop_
_entity_poly.entity_id
_entity_poly.type
_entity_poly.pdbx_seq_one_letter_code
_entity_poly.pdbx_strand_id
1 'polypeptide(L)'
;MNLLGIDFEEWYHPELVKPYIQNKKKDLKITKGIDKILDWLNKKDTYATFFVVGELIEKEPILLDKIISGGHEIAFHTMHHTKLDEKGFEEKFENELEQFDKLTSGKSKGFRAPTFSLNKETSWAINHLIKKKYL
;
A
#
# COMPACT_ATOMS: atom_id res chain seq x y z
N MET A 1 -14.83 -16.28 9.85
CA MET A 1 -14.38 -14.88 9.86
C MET A 1 -14.04 -14.48 8.43
N ASN A 2 -14.58 -13.38 7.94
CA ASN A 2 -14.26 -12.83 6.61
C ASN A 2 -13.28 -11.67 6.77
N LEU A 3 -12.20 -11.67 5.97
CA LEU A 3 -11.21 -10.59 5.95
C LEU A 3 -11.36 -9.81 4.64
N LEU A 4 -11.41 -8.49 4.73
CA LEU A 4 -11.46 -7.60 3.58
C LEU A 4 -10.13 -6.84 3.47
N GLY A 5 -9.40 -7.08 2.38
CA GLY A 5 -8.19 -6.33 2.04
C GLY A 5 -8.43 -5.48 0.80
N ILE A 6 -8.05 -4.22 0.85
CA ILE A 6 -8.20 -3.25 -0.24
C ILE A 6 -6.81 -2.77 -0.63
N ASP A 7 -6.41 -2.99 -1.90
CA ASP A 7 -5.20 -2.38 -2.43
C ASP A 7 -5.48 -0.91 -2.71
N PHE A 8 -4.82 -0.06 -1.91
CA PHE A 8 -5.01 1.38 -1.96
C PHE A 8 -3.93 2.00 -2.83
N GLU A 9 -4.23 2.03 -4.12
CA GLU A 9 -3.34 2.43 -5.20
C GLU A 9 -4.06 3.28 -6.25
N GLU A 10 -3.31 4.04 -7.03
CA GLU A 10 -3.84 4.83 -8.13
C GLU A 10 -3.94 4.02 -9.42
N TRP A 11 -4.79 4.49 -10.33
CA TRP A 11 -5.03 3.88 -11.63
C TRP A 11 -3.77 3.65 -12.47
N TYR A 12 -2.69 4.37 -12.18
CA TYR A 12 -1.41 4.27 -12.90
C TYR A 12 -0.38 3.33 -12.24
N HIS A 13 -0.68 2.75 -11.09
CA HIS A 13 0.24 1.83 -10.40
C HIS A 13 0.28 0.42 -11.01
N PRO A 14 -0.87 -0.19 -11.42
CA PRO A 14 -0.84 -1.54 -11.93
C PRO A 14 0.09 -1.74 -13.13
N GLU A 15 0.86 -2.83 -13.13
CA GLU A 15 1.83 -3.13 -14.18
C GLU A 15 1.21 -3.14 -15.58
N LEU A 16 -0.02 -3.64 -15.69
CA LEU A 16 -0.74 -3.75 -16.97
C LEU A 16 -1.00 -2.40 -17.64
N VAL A 17 -1.08 -1.32 -16.89
CA VAL A 17 -1.35 0.02 -17.46
C VAL A 17 -0.10 0.83 -17.72
N LYS A 18 1.02 0.51 -17.06
CA LYS A 18 2.29 1.25 -17.19
C LYS A 18 2.73 1.52 -18.63
N PRO A 19 2.67 0.55 -19.57
CA PRO A 19 3.06 0.80 -20.97
C PRO A 19 2.21 1.85 -21.68
N TYR A 20 0.97 2.08 -21.23
CA TYR A 20 -0.01 2.92 -21.90
C TYR A 20 -0.12 4.35 -21.33
N ILE A 21 0.63 4.65 -20.26
CA ILE A 21 0.50 5.92 -19.53
C ILE A 21 1.73 6.84 -19.67
N GLN A 22 2.74 6.47 -20.46
CA GLN A 22 4.05 7.12 -20.54
C GLN A 22 4.02 8.66 -20.64
N ASN A 23 3.01 9.22 -21.33
CA ASN A 23 2.84 10.68 -21.55
C ASN A 23 1.58 11.24 -20.89
N LYS A 24 0.90 10.47 -20.01
CA LYS A 24 -0.34 10.94 -19.36
C LYS A 24 -0.02 11.59 -18.02
N LYS A 25 -0.76 12.67 -17.73
CA LYS A 25 -0.70 13.30 -16.42
C LYS A 25 -1.22 12.32 -15.35
N LYS A 26 -0.42 12.07 -14.33
CA LYS A 26 -0.73 11.18 -13.21
C LYS A 26 -1.51 11.93 -12.13
N ASP A 27 -2.75 12.31 -12.43
CA ASP A 27 -3.61 12.95 -11.44
C ASP A 27 -4.12 11.94 -10.43
N LEU A 28 -4.14 12.32 -9.15
CA LEU A 28 -4.71 11.51 -8.08
C LEU A 28 -6.23 11.44 -8.21
N LYS A 29 -6.76 10.25 -8.44
CA LYS A 29 -8.22 9.99 -8.49
C LYS A 29 -8.74 9.43 -7.16
N ILE A 30 -7.85 8.78 -6.40
CA ILE A 30 -8.18 8.12 -5.14
C ILE A 30 -8.73 9.09 -4.10
N THR A 31 -8.29 10.35 -4.11
CA THR A 31 -8.79 11.42 -3.23
C THR A 31 -10.30 11.65 -3.36
N LYS A 32 -10.86 11.38 -4.55
CA LYS A 32 -12.30 11.51 -4.82
C LYS A 32 -13.09 10.24 -4.48
N GLY A 33 -12.39 9.09 -4.47
CA GLY A 33 -13.01 7.78 -4.26
C GLY A 33 -13.05 7.34 -2.80
N ILE A 34 -12.06 7.76 -2.01
CA ILE A 34 -11.85 7.26 -0.65
C ILE A 34 -13.08 7.49 0.25
N ASP A 35 -13.68 8.68 0.22
CA ASP A 35 -14.81 9.01 1.08
C ASP A 35 -16.02 8.11 0.80
N LYS A 36 -16.24 7.75 -0.47
CA LYS A 36 -17.33 6.83 -0.85
C LYS A 36 -17.09 5.40 -0.34
N ILE A 37 -15.86 4.95 -0.38
CA ILE A 37 -15.47 3.61 0.10
C ILE A 37 -15.63 3.57 1.62
N LEU A 38 -15.11 4.56 2.34
CA LEU A 38 -15.19 4.64 3.79
C LEU A 38 -16.64 4.76 4.27
N ASP A 39 -17.48 5.57 3.60
CA ASP A 39 -18.92 5.69 3.89
C ASP A 39 -19.64 4.35 3.66
N TRP A 40 -19.31 3.63 2.59
CA TRP A 40 -19.89 2.32 2.32
C TRP A 40 -19.50 1.28 3.38
N LEU A 41 -18.20 1.23 3.77
CA LEU A 41 -17.70 0.33 4.81
C LEU A 41 -18.38 0.63 6.15
N ASN A 42 -18.49 1.90 6.53
CA ASN A 42 -19.18 2.34 7.74
C ASN A 42 -20.66 1.93 7.75
N LYS A 43 -21.40 2.15 6.66
CA LYS A 43 -22.80 1.71 6.52
C LYS A 43 -22.98 0.19 6.63
N LYS A 44 -21.95 -0.57 6.34
CA LYS A 44 -21.95 -2.04 6.44
C LYS A 44 -21.36 -2.56 7.75
N ASP A 45 -20.97 -1.67 8.66
CA ASP A 45 -20.26 -2.04 9.90
C ASP A 45 -19.09 -3.01 9.61
N THR A 46 -18.31 -2.67 8.58
CA THR A 46 -17.25 -3.53 8.04
C THR A 46 -15.91 -2.82 8.14
N TYR A 47 -14.93 -3.51 8.70
CA TYR A 47 -13.55 -3.05 8.77
C TYR A 47 -12.72 -3.72 7.70
N ALA A 48 -11.71 -3.00 7.20
CA ALA A 48 -10.82 -3.47 6.14
C ALA A 48 -9.36 -3.18 6.48
N THR A 49 -8.45 -3.95 5.89
CA THR A 49 -7.03 -3.63 5.81
C THR A 49 -6.75 -2.94 4.49
N PHE A 50 -6.28 -1.71 4.53
CA PHE A 50 -5.84 -0.97 3.35
C PHE A 50 -4.34 -1.21 3.13
N PHE A 51 -4.00 -1.90 2.04
CA PHE A 51 -2.61 -2.07 1.59
C PHE A 51 -2.22 -0.85 0.76
N VAL A 52 -1.46 0.05 1.38
CA VAL A 52 -1.26 1.41 0.88
C VAL A 52 0.05 1.52 0.13
N VAL A 53 0.00 2.04 -1.10
CA VAL A 53 1.18 2.51 -1.83
C VAL A 53 1.65 3.81 -1.18
N GLY A 54 2.88 3.80 -0.62
CA GLY A 54 3.36 4.83 0.30
C GLY A 54 3.41 6.24 -0.30
N GLU A 55 3.72 6.38 -1.60
CA GLU A 55 3.74 7.69 -2.27
C GLU A 55 2.40 8.44 -2.20
N LEU A 56 1.29 7.74 -1.98
CA LEU A 56 -0.03 8.37 -1.85
C LEU A 56 -0.13 9.15 -0.53
N ILE A 57 0.42 8.60 0.54
CA ILE A 57 0.46 9.27 1.84
C ILE A 57 1.45 10.45 1.81
N GLU A 58 2.57 10.31 1.10
CA GLU A 58 3.52 11.42 0.92
C GLU A 58 2.88 12.60 0.19
N LYS A 59 2.11 12.33 -0.86
CA LYS A 59 1.43 13.36 -1.66
C LYS A 59 0.23 13.96 -0.96
N GLU A 60 -0.54 13.14 -0.25
CA GLU A 60 -1.80 13.50 0.38
C GLU A 60 -1.93 12.86 1.77
N PRO A 61 -1.25 13.41 2.81
CA PRO A 61 -1.24 12.83 4.15
C PRO A 61 -2.64 12.64 4.76
N ILE A 62 -3.61 13.47 4.38
CA ILE A 62 -4.99 13.36 4.86
C ILE A 62 -5.65 12.00 4.55
N LEU A 63 -5.14 11.27 3.54
CA LEU A 63 -5.65 9.95 3.18
C LEU A 63 -5.43 8.94 4.32
N LEU A 64 -4.25 9.03 4.97
CA LEU A 64 -3.93 8.19 6.12
C LEU A 64 -4.87 8.44 7.29
N ASP A 65 -5.09 9.72 7.62
CA ASP A 65 -5.96 10.11 8.72
C ASP A 65 -7.40 9.64 8.49
N LYS A 66 -7.91 9.74 7.27
CA LYS A 66 -9.24 9.26 6.90
C LYS A 66 -9.40 7.75 7.13
N ILE A 67 -8.42 6.95 6.68
CA ILE A 67 -8.46 5.49 6.84
C ILE A 67 -8.43 5.12 8.32
N ILE A 68 -7.50 5.69 9.10
CA ILE A 68 -7.35 5.41 10.52
C ILE A 68 -8.57 5.86 11.31
N SER A 69 -9.09 7.06 11.04
CA SER A 69 -10.28 7.59 11.72
C SER A 69 -11.53 6.76 11.45
N GLY A 70 -11.60 6.09 10.31
CA GLY A 70 -12.65 5.11 9.98
C GLY A 70 -12.50 3.78 10.73
N GLY A 71 -11.46 3.61 11.56
CA GLY A 71 -11.20 2.37 12.30
C GLY A 71 -10.58 1.25 11.47
N HIS A 72 -10.09 1.57 10.27
CA HIS A 72 -9.48 0.58 9.38
C HIS A 72 -7.99 0.41 9.66
N GLU A 73 -7.48 -0.78 9.30
CA GLU A 73 -6.06 -1.09 9.37
C GLU A 73 -5.34 -0.58 8.14
N ILE A 74 -4.07 -0.17 8.31
CA ILE A 74 -3.16 0.15 7.23
C ILE A 74 -2.02 -0.88 7.17
N ALA A 75 -1.63 -1.22 5.96
CA ALA A 75 -0.54 -2.15 5.66
C ALA A 75 0.30 -1.62 4.49
N PHE A 76 1.55 -2.06 4.43
CA PHE A 76 2.49 -1.62 3.41
C PHE A 76 2.28 -2.34 2.07
N HIS A 77 2.30 -1.58 0.97
CA HIS A 77 2.19 -2.08 -0.41
C HIS A 77 3.32 -1.54 -1.30
N THR A 78 4.54 -1.45 -0.76
CA THR A 78 5.71 -0.73 -1.26
C THR A 78 5.49 0.79 -1.42
N MET A 79 6.55 1.55 -1.58
CA MET A 79 6.41 3.01 -1.73
C MET A 79 5.86 3.42 -3.10
N HIS A 80 6.17 2.66 -4.15
CA HIS A 80 5.86 3.01 -5.54
C HIS A 80 5.19 1.86 -6.32
N HIS A 81 4.52 0.92 -5.63
CA HIS A 81 3.96 -0.29 -6.23
C HIS A 81 5.02 -1.11 -6.99
N THR A 82 6.24 -1.15 -6.45
CA THR A 82 7.37 -1.88 -7.02
C THR A 82 7.25 -3.37 -6.70
N LYS A 83 7.38 -4.23 -7.71
CA LYS A 83 7.40 -5.68 -7.52
C LYS A 83 8.66 -6.12 -6.80
N LEU A 84 8.57 -7.16 -5.97
CA LEU A 84 9.73 -7.68 -5.23
C LEU A 84 10.81 -8.26 -6.16
N ASP A 85 10.43 -8.77 -7.33
CA ASP A 85 11.35 -9.33 -8.34
C ASP A 85 11.94 -8.27 -9.28
N GLU A 86 11.69 -6.98 -9.04
CA GLU A 86 12.32 -5.91 -9.80
C GLU A 86 13.82 -5.84 -9.48
N LYS A 87 14.64 -5.74 -10.53
CA LYS A 87 16.09 -5.73 -10.39
C LYS A 87 16.58 -4.63 -9.44
N GLY A 88 17.32 -5.00 -8.41
CA GLY A 88 17.88 -4.08 -7.41
C GLY A 88 16.89 -3.58 -6.39
N PHE A 89 15.69 -4.18 -6.30
CA PHE A 89 14.69 -3.77 -5.31
C PHE A 89 14.97 -4.33 -3.92
N GLU A 90 15.60 -5.50 -3.81
CA GLU A 90 15.98 -6.09 -2.53
C GLU A 90 16.81 -5.11 -1.68
N GLU A 91 17.79 -4.43 -2.28
CA GLU A 91 18.65 -3.46 -1.59
C GLU A 91 17.89 -2.18 -1.16
N LYS A 92 16.73 -1.90 -1.76
CA LYS A 92 15.91 -0.71 -1.48
C LYS A 92 14.78 -0.99 -0.49
N PHE A 93 14.36 -2.25 -0.38
CA PHE A 93 13.15 -2.63 0.32
C PHE A 93 13.15 -2.20 1.80
N GLU A 94 14.27 -2.40 2.51
CA GLU A 94 14.37 -2.00 3.92
C GLU A 94 14.21 -0.49 4.09
N ASN A 95 14.80 0.31 3.20
CA ASN A 95 14.68 1.77 3.22
C ASN A 95 13.24 2.23 2.94
N GLU A 96 12.56 1.60 1.97
CA GLU A 96 11.15 1.90 1.69
C GLU A 96 10.24 1.54 2.87
N LEU A 97 10.51 0.41 3.52
CA LEU A 97 9.77 -0.01 4.70
C LEU A 97 9.94 0.97 5.87
N GLU A 98 11.19 1.45 6.10
CA GLU A 98 11.47 2.47 7.11
C GLU A 98 10.81 3.82 6.78
N GLN A 99 10.77 4.20 5.52
CA GLN A 99 10.10 5.42 5.08
C GLN A 99 8.60 5.32 5.35
N PHE A 100 7.98 4.19 5.01
CA PHE A 100 6.56 3.94 5.29
C PHE A 100 6.26 3.92 6.79
N ASP A 101 7.12 3.31 7.61
CA ASP A 101 7.00 3.33 9.06
C ASP A 101 7.01 4.75 9.63
N LYS A 102 7.86 5.63 9.11
CA LYS A 102 7.89 7.04 9.51
C LYS A 102 6.60 7.75 9.13
N LEU A 103 6.12 7.57 7.90
CA LEU A 103 4.87 8.17 7.42
C LEU A 103 3.66 7.74 8.25
N THR A 104 3.64 6.48 8.68
CA THR A 104 2.52 5.89 9.44
C THR A 104 2.72 5.95 10.95
N SER A 105 3.81 6.54 11.44
CA SER A 105 4.18 6.58 12.86
C SER A 105 4.20 5.18 13.49
N GLY A 106 4.67 4.17 12.76
CA GLY A 106 4.78 2.77 13.18
C GLY A 106 3.43 2.04 13.37
N LYS A 107 2.34 2.59 12.86
CA LYS A 107 0.99 1.98 12.98
C LYS A 107 0.77 0.82 12.01
N SER A 108 1.57 0.72 10.94
CA SER A 108 1.49 -0.38 9.98
C SER A 108 2.21 -1.62 10.51
N LYS A 109 1.58 -2.79 10.36
CA LYS A 109 2.16 -4.09 10.72
C LYS A 109 1.93 -5.17 9.68
N GLY A 110 1.17 -4.87 8.63
CA GLY A 110 0.88 -5.79 7.54
C GLY A 110 1.63 -5.42 6.26
N PHE A 111 1.78 -6.40 5.38
CA PHE A 111 2.39 -6.23 4.06
C PHE A 111 1.65 -7.05 3.01
N ARG A 112 1.52 -6.48 1.82
CA ARG A 112 1.12 -7.20 0.61
C ARG A 112 2.08 -6.84 -0.52
N ALA A 113 2.68 -7.86 -1.15
CA ALA A 113 3.54 -7.66 -2.30
C ALA A 113 2.71 -7.24 -3.54
N PRO A 114 3.10 -6.17 -4.26
CA PRO A 114 2.48 -5.82 -5.52
C PRO A 114 2.53 -6.96 -6.53
N THR A 115 1.44 -7.13 -7.31
CA THR A 115 1.38 -8.05 -8.46
C THR A 115 1.74 -9.50 -8.10
N PHE A 116 1.38 -9.97 -6.89
CA PHE A 116 1.70 -11.32 -6.40
C PHE A 116 3.19 -11.68 -6.46
N SER A 117 4.08 -10.68 -6.34
CA SER A 117 5.53 -10.86 -6.51
C SER A 117 6.25 -11.50 -5.32
N LEU A 118 5.55 -11.87 -4.24
CA LEU A 118 6.12 -12.66 -3.17
C LEU A 118 6.10 -14.14 -3.54
N ASN A 119 7.27 -14.71 -3.77
CA ASN A 119 7.45 -16.10 -4.16
C ASN A 119 8.76 -16.64 -3.55
N LYS A 120 9.23 -17.80 -3.99
CA LYS A 120 10.42 -18.44 -3.44
C LYS A 120 11.70 -17.60 -3.65
N GLU A 121 11.85 -16.98 -4.81
CA GLU A 121 13.00 -16.16 -5.16
C GLU A 121 13.02 -14.82 -4.41
N THR A 122 11.85 -14.30 -4.04
CA THR A 122 11.69 -13.01 -3.34
C THR A 122 11.40 -13.18 -1.84
N SER A 123 11.58 -14.39 -1.31
CA SER A 123 11.35 -14.70 0.12
C SER A 123 12.27 -13.92 1.07
N TRP A 124 13.33 -13.29 0.58
CA TRP A 124 14.19 -12.36 1.32
C TRP A 124 13.36 -11.24 2.00
N ALA A 125 12.27 -10.80 1.39
CA ALA A 125 11.39 -9.78 1.95
C ALA A 125 10.82 -10.18 3.33
N ILE A 126 10.56 -11.46 3.54
CA ILE A 126 10.03 -11.98 4.82
C ILE A 126 11.00 -11.68 5.97
N ASN A 127 12.32 -11.84 5.74
CA ASN A 127 13.33 -11.56 6.76
C ASN A 127 13.33 -10.09 7.18
N HIS A 128 13.20 -9.16 6.23
CA HIS A 128 13.07 -7.73 6.52
C HIS A 128 11.79 -7.41 7.30
N LEU A 129 10.66 -8.02 6.89
CA LEU A 129 9.38 -7.85 7.58
C LEU A 129 9.42 -8.34 9.03
N ILE A 130 10.01 -9.52 9.28
CA ILE A 130 10.17 -10.07 10.64
C ILE A 130 11.05 -9.14 11.48
N LYS A 131 12.20 -8.70 10.96
CA LYS A 131 13.12 -7.77 11.63
C LYS A 131 12.42 -6.48 12.07
N LYS A 132 11.49 -5.98 11.27
CA LYS A 132 10.71 -4.77 11.53
C LYS A 132 9.38 -5.03 12.26
N LYS A 133 9.13 -6.28 12.70
CA LYS A 133 7.90 -6.71 13.41
C LYS A 133 6.61 -6.49 12.59
N TYR A 134 6.71 -6.65 11.28
CA TYR A 134 5.57 -6.84 10.40
C TYR A 134 5.15 -8.32 10.46
N LEU A 135 3.87 -8.57 10.45
CA LEU A 135 3.29 -9.91 10.52
C LEU A 135 2.64 -10.29 9.20
#